data_95243f51a22459825fb754ea7dd231c6
#
_entry.id   95243f51a22459825fb754ea7dd231c6
#
_cell.length_a   1.000
_cell.length_b   1.000
_cell.length_c   1.000
_cell.angle_alpha   90.00
_cell.angle_beta   90.00
_cell.angle_gamma   90.00
#
_symmetry.space_group_name_H-M   'P 1'
#
loop_
_entity.id
_entity.type
_entity.pdbx_description
1 polymer ?
#
loop_
_entity_poly.entity_id
_entity_poly.type
_entity_poly.pdbx_seq_one_letter_code
_entity_poly.pdbx_strand_id
1 'polypeptide(L)'
;MKKIKLNDDRVLEIIQKDITEEETEAIVNAANGHLKHGGGVAGAIARAGGESIQKQSDEYISEKGPLDVSEVAVTDAGKMKARYVIHVHGPKKSTENYKKLLYKSFCNILSKGDELELSSISIPAVSSGIFGVPKRECARTFFEALLDYFKNNPASSIKVIRACNIDSETTRIFEEISKEYF
;
A
#
# COMPACT_ATOMS: atom_id res chain seq x y z
N MET A 1 5.77 16.77 5.61
CA MET A 1 5.45 16.28 4.24
C MET A 1 6.63 16.61 3.34
N LYS A 2 7.19 15.59 2.71
CA LYS A 2 8.21 15.75 1.66
C LYS A 2 7.60 15.43 0.31
N LYS A 3 7.80 16.30 -0.68
CA LYS A 3 7.30 16.12 -2.04
C LYS A 3 8.47 15.93 -3.00
N ILE A 4 8.40 14.90 -3.83
CA ILE A 4 9.44 14.50 -4.78
C ILE A 4 8.79 14.39 -6.15
N LYS A 5 9.32 15.14 -7.13
CA LYS A 5 8.88 15.05 -8.52
C LYS A 5 9.55 13.83 -9.16
N LEU A 6 8.78 12.84 -9.58
CA LEU A 6 9.28 11.65 -10.25
C LEU A 6 9.51 11.90 -11.75
N ASN A 7 8.62 12.68 -12.36
CA ASN A 7 8.70 13.21 -13.72
C ASN A 7 7.75 14.40 -13.86
N ASP A 8 7.47 14.86 -15.09
CA ASP A 8 6.63 16.05 -15.30
C ASP A 8 5.19 15.87 -14.83
N ASP A 9 4.66 14.64 -14.87
CA ASP A 9 3.26 14.35 -14.56
C ASP A 9 3.05 13.59 -13.25
N ARG A 10 4.15 13.19 -12.56
CA ARG A 10 4.04 12.25 -11.44
C ARG A 10 4.80 12.73 -10.22
N VAL A 11 4.16 12.59 -9.06
CA VAL A 11 4.72 13.04 -7.78
C VAL A 11 4.59 11.95 -6.71
N LEU A 12 5.64 11.83 -5.91
CA LEU A 12 5.65 11.08 -4.66
C LEU A 12 5.61 12.06 -3.48
N GLU A 13 4.69 11.83 -2.57
CA GLU A 13 4.57 12.56 -1.32
C GLU A 13 4.84 11.60 -0.16
N ILE A 14 5.74 11.96 0.76
CA ILE A 14 5.99 11.22 2.00
C ILE A 14 5.33 12.01 3.12
N ILE A 15 4.35 11.41 3.78
CA ILE A 15 3.50 12.09 4.75
C ILE A 15 3.33 11.28 6.03
N GLN A 16 3.18 12.00 7.16
CA GLN A 16 2.70 11.43 8.40
C GLN A 16 1.21 11.74 8.52
N LYS A 17 0.37 10.71 8.42
CA LYS A 17 -1.08 10.86 8.49
C LYS A 17 -1.73 9.51 8.78
N ASP A 18 -2.93 9.53 9.36
CA ASP A 18 -3.79 8.36 9.39
C ASP A 18 -4.30 8.08 7.97
N ILE A 19 -4.01 6.90 7.46
CA ILE A 19 -4.38 6.51 6.08
C ILE A 19 -5.91 6.48 5.88
N THR A 20 -6.67 6.31 6.95
CA THR A 20 -8.15 6.32 6.90
C THR A 20 -8.74 7.70 6.63
N GLU A 21 -7.94 8.76 6.77
CA GLU A 21 -8.32 10.15 6.49
C GLU A 21 -7.85 10.62 5.10
N GLU A 22 -7.22 9.73 4.32
CA GLU A 22 -6.72 10.05 2.99
C GLU A 22 -7.86 10.30 1.99
N GLU A 23 -7.56 11.21 1.05
CA GLU A 23 -8.48 11.61 -0.03
C GLU A 23 -8.01 11.13 -1.40
N THR A 24 -6.97 10.29 -1.44
CA THR A 24 -6.56 9.60 -2.66
C THR A 24 -7.65 8.62 -3.12
N GLU A 25 -7.70 8.32 -4.41
CA GLU A 25 -8.75 7.45 -4.95
C GLU A 25 -8.70 6.04 -4.36
N ALA A 26 -7.51 5.54 -4.02
CA ALA A 26 -7.37 4.32 -3.24
C ALA A 26 -6.41 4.49 -2.06
N ILE A 27 -6.68 3.76 -1.00
CA ILE A 27 -5.76 3.51 0.09
C ILE A 27 -5.37 2.04 0.11
N VAL A 28 -4.15 1.73 0.57
CA VAL A 28 -3.66 0.36 0.66
C VAL A 28 -3.77 -0.14 2.09
N ASN A 29 -4.32 -1.34 2.24
CA ASN A 29 -4.35 -2.07 3.49
C ASN A 29 -3.26 -3.15 3.50
N ALA A 30 -2.39 -3.12 4.52
CA ALA A 30 -1.48 -4.22 4.83
C ALA A 30 -2.28 -5.36 5.51
N ALA A 31 -2.80 -6.27 4.71
CA ALA A 31 -3.71 -7.33 5.11
C ALA A 31 -2.98 -8.66 5.41
N ASN A 32 -3.71 -9.62 5.96
CA ASN A 32 -3.34 -11.03 5.95
C ASN A 32 -4.04 -11.76 4.81
N GLY A 33 -3.61 -13.00 4.53
CA GLY A 33 -4.13 -13.77 3.39
C GLY A 33 -5.63 -14.09 3.47
N HIS A 34 -6.21 -14.15 4.67
CA HIS A 34 -7.64 -14.40 4.87
C HIS A 34 -8.50 -13.13 4.92
N LEU A 35 -7.91 -11.96 4.72
CA LEU A 35 -8.60 -10.65 4.77
C LEU A 35 -9.40 -10.44 6.07
N LYS A 36 -8.88 -10.92 7.20
CA LYS A 36 -9.44 -10.67 8.53
C LYS A 36 -8.78 -9.45 9.16
N HIS A 37 -9.56 -8.38 9.33
CA HIS A 37 -9.07 -7.05 9.69
C HIS A 37 -9.17 -6.82 11.21
N GLY A 38 -8.35 -7.55 11.99
CA GLY A 38 -8.44 -7.55 13.45
C GLY A 38 -7.66 -6.45 14.17
N GLY A 39 -6.58 -5.92 13.59
CA GLY A 39 -5.70 -4.98 14.27
C GLY A 39 -4.80 -4.17 13.34
N GLY A 40 -3.97 -3.30 13.89
CA GLY A 40 -3.08 -2.45 13.13
C GLY A 40 -3.81 -1.57 12.11
N VAL A 41 -3.20 -1.32 10.96
CA VAL A 41 -3.79 -0.54 9.87
C VAL A 41 -5.06 -1.22 9.34
N ALA A 42 -5.11 -2.55 9.27
CA ALA A 42 -6.27 -3.30 8.82
C ALA A 42 -7.50 -3.07 9.73
N GLY A 43 -7.30 -3.12 11.04
CA GLY A 43 -8.36 -2.82 12.01
C GLY A 43 -8.82 -1.37 11.96
N ALA A 44 -7.91 -0.41 11.75
CA ALA A 44 -8.25 1.00 11.59
C ALA A 44 -9.11 1.23 10.35
N ILE A 45 -8.72 0.65 9.20
CA ILE A 45 -9.46 0.72 7.94
C ILE A 45 -10.85 0.09 8.08
N ALA A 46 -10.96 -1.09 8.69
CA ALA A 46 -12.25 -1.75 8.90
C ALA A 46 -13.20 -0.93 9.79
N ARG A 47 -12.68 -0.31 10.86
CA ARG A 47 -13.48 0.57 11.72
C ARG A 47 -13.94 1.84 11.00
N ALA A 48 -13.03 2.49 10.27
CA ALA A 48 -13.33 3.74 9.56
C ALA A 48 -14.27 3.51 8.36
N GLY A 49 -14.05 2.45 7.58
CA GLY A 49 -14.87 2.12 6.42
C GLY A 49 -16.23 1.50 6.78
N GLY A 50 -16.31 0.86 7.95
CA GLY A 50 -17.53 0.21 8.41
C GLY A 50 -17.66 -1.25 7.92
N GLU A 51 -18.83 -1.83 8.14
CA GLU A 51 -19.11 -3.26 7.93
C GLU A 51 -18.87 -3.74 6.47
N SER A 52 -19.03 -2.86 5.49
CA SER A 52 -18.86 -3.21 4.08
C SER A 52 -17.47 -3.75 3.77
N ILE A 53 -16.43 -3.24 4.45
CA ILE A 53 -15.04 -3.67 4.23
C ILE A 53 -14.89 -5.16 4.55
N GLN A 54 -15.31 -5.60 5.75
CA GLN A 54 -15.20 -7.00 6.13
C GLN A 54 -16.14 -7.89 5.33
N LYS A 55 -17.36 -7.42 5.04
CA LYS A 55 -18.33 -8.16 4.24
C LYS A 55 -17.79 -8.48 2.84
N GLN A 56 -17.30 -7.48 2.11
CA GLN A 56 -16.72 -7.67 0.78
C GLN A 56 -15.44 -8.52 0.82
N SER A 57 -14.64 -8.39 1.88
CA SER A 57 -13.47 -9.24 2.10
C SER A 57 -13.87 -10.70 2.28
N ASP A 58 -14.90 -10.98 3.05
CA ASP A 58 -15.42 -12.34 3.27
C ASP A 58 -16.04 -12.93 1.99
N GLU A 59 -16.75 -12.12 1.20
CA GLU A 59 -17.26 -12.49 -0.12
C GLU A 59 -16.12 -12.85 -1.07
N TYR A 60 -15.07 -12.02 -1.14
CA TYR A 60 -13.89 -12.32 -1.96
C TYR A 60 -13.25 -13.67 -1.57
N ILE A 61 -13.03 -13.90 -0.28
CA ILE A 61 -12.43 -15.14 0.22
C ILE A 61 -13.33 -16.35 -0.08
N SER A 62 -14.64 -16.19 0.05
CA SER A 62 -15.60 -17.26 -0.28
C SER A 62 -15.56 -17.67 -1.75
N GLU A 63 -15.36 -16.71 -2.65
CA GLU A 63 -15.36 -16.93 -4.10
C GLU A 63 -14.01 -17.40 -4.64
N LYS A 64 -12.91 -16.83 -4.13
CA LYS A 64 -11.55 -16.97 -4.71
C LYS A 64 -10.55 -17.65 -3.79
N GLY A 65 -10.90 -17.85 -2.52
CA GLY A 65 -9.98 -18.36 -1.52
C GLY A 65 -9.02 -17.31 -0.96
N PRO A 66 -8.13 -17.71 -0.03
CA PRO A 66 -7.15 -16.82 0.58
C PRO A 66 -6.15 -16.26 -0.45
N LEU A 67 -5.67 -15.04 -0.19
CA LEU A 67 -4.59 -14.44 -0.96
C LEU A 67 -3.27 -15.14 -0.67
N ASP A 68 -2.54 -15.52 -1.69
CA ASP A 68 -1.13 -15.85 -1.57
C ASP A 68 -0.30 -14.60 -1.23
N VAL A 69 0.93 -14.81 -0.75
CA VAL A 69 1.83 -13.68 -0.43
C VAL A 69 2.12 -12.88 -1.71
N SER A 70 2.00 -11.58 -1.60
CA SER A 70 2.09 -10.55 -2.65
C SER A 70 0.83 -10.33 -3.48
N GLU A 71 -0.19 -11.17 -3.34
CA GLU A 71 -1.48 -10.94 -4.02
C GLU A 71 -2.27 -9.79 -3.42
N VAL A 72 -3.17 -9.24 -4.22
CA VAL A 72 -4.04 -8.11 -3.85
C VAL A 72 -5.51 -8.44 -4.12
N ALA A 73 -6.37 -7.90 -3.26
CA ALA A 73 -7.82 -7.86 -3.45
C ALA A 73 -8.33 -6.43 -3.30
N VAL A 74 -9.51 -6.14 -3.82
CA VAL A 74 -10.10 -4.80 -3.79
C VAL A 74 -11.48 -4.86 -3.16
N THR A 75 -11.75 -3.90 -2.27
CA THR A 75 -13.10 -3.59 -1.78
C THR A 75 -13.39 -2.11 -2.03
N ASP A 76 -14.65 -1.70 -1.88
CA ASP A 76 -14.91 -0.27 -1.69
C ASP A 76 -14.28 0.24 -0.38
N ALA A 77 -14.24 1.56 -0.21
CA ALA A 77 -13.70 2.18 0.99
C ALA A 77 -14.78 2.48 2.06
N GLY A 78 -16.01 2.05 1.83
CA GLY A 78 -17.11 2.25 2.77
C GLY A 78 -17.34 3.73 3.08
N LYS A 79 -17.26 4.11 4.35
CA LYS A 79 -17.49 5.49 4.83
C LYS A 79 -16.27 6.41 4.69
N MET A 80 -15.12 5.91 4.27
CA MET A 80 -13.91 6.71 4.06
C MET A 80 -14.03 7.57 2.79
N LYS A 81 -13.15 8.57 2.64
CA LYS A 81 -13.13 9.48 1.49
C LYS A 81 -12.59 8.84 0.22
N ALA A 82 -11.70 7.85 0.35
CA ALA A 82 -11.22 7.06 -0.77
C ALA A 82 -12.36 6.29 -1.45
N ARG A 83 -12.18 5.89 -2.70
CA ARG A 83 -13.14 5.04 -3.44
C ARG A 83 -12.91 3.57 -3.18
N TYR A 84 -11.64 3.16 -3.08
CA TYR A 84 -11.23 1.76 -2.97
C TYR A 84 -10.25 1.53 -1.83
N VAL A 85 -10.26 0.32 -1.30
CA VAL A 85 -9.18 -0.25 -0.50
C VAL A 85 -8.51 -1.37 -1.30
N ILE A 86 -7.21 -1.24 -1.55
CA ILE A 86 -6.39 -2.31 -2.13
C ILE A 86 -5.76 -3.06 -0.96
N HIS A 87 -6.23 -4.26 -0.70
CA HIS A 87 -5.72 -5.14 0.34
C HIS A 87 -4.55 -5.95 -0.21
N VAL A 88 -3.36 -5.84 0.36
CA VAL A 88 -2.18 -6.61 -0.04
C VAL A 88 -1.76 -7.57 1.06
N HIS A 89 -1.57 -8.84 0.73
CA HIS A 89 -0.95 -9.82 1.63
C HIS A 89 0.57 -9.73 1.49
N GLY A 90 1.19 -8.81 2.24
CA GLY A 90 2.65 -8.68 2.28
C GLY A 90 3.33 -9.85 3.00
N PRO A 91 4.64 -10.10 2.74
CA PRO A 91 5.40 -11.16 3.39
C PRO A 91 5.70 -10.83 4.86
N LYS A 92 5.84 -11.86 5.69
CA LYS A 92 6.49 -11.76 6.99
C LYS A 92 8.01 -11.75 6.80
N LYS A 93 8.75 -11.16 7.74
CA LYS A 93 10.23 -11.21 7.76
C LYS A 93 10.78 -12.65 7.71
N SER A 94 10.07 -13.61 8.33
CA SER A 94 10.42 -15.02 8.34
C SER A 94 10.10 -15.77 7.05
N THR A 95 9.38 -15.16 6.11
CA THR A 95 9.04 -15.78 4.81
C THR A 95 10.31 -15.87 3.96
N GLU A 96 10.55 -17.02 3.36
CA GLU A 96 11.65 -17.21 2.41
C GLU A 96 11.50 -16.21 1.27
N ASN A 97 12.60 -15.59 0.85
CA ASN A 97 12.62 -14.58 -0.21
C ASN A 97 11.70 -13.36 0.04
N TYR A 98 11.44 -13.00 1.32
CA TYR A 98 10.52 -11.92 1.68
C TYR A 98 10.81 -10.60 0.97
N LYS A 99 12.07 -10.25 0.68
CA LYS A 99 12.41 -9.00 -0.05
C LYS A 99 11.84 -8.99 -1.46
N LYS A 100 12.01 -10.10 -2.19
CA LYS A 100 11.45 -10.27 -3.54
C LYS A 100 9.92 -10.25 -3.51
N LEU A 101 9.32 -10.87 -2.49
CA LEU A 101 7.87 -10.90 -2.32
C LEU A 101 7.33 -9.52 -1.92
N LEU A 102 8.04 -8.75 -1.10
CA LEU A 102 7.66 -7.39 -0.76
C LEU A 102 7.74 -6.45 -1.97
N TYR A 103 8.81 -6.57 -2.77
CA TYR A 103 8.92 -5.86 -4.04
C TYR A 103 7.74 -6.17 -4.96
N LYS A 104 7.42 -7.46 -5.13
CA LYS A 104 6.24 -7.91 -5.91
C LYS A 104 4.94 -7.35 -5.35
N SER A 105 4.81 -7.25 -4.01
CA SER A 105 3.63 -6.67 -3.37
C SER A 105 3.42 -5.21 -3.80
N PHE A 106 4.46 -4.39 -3.79
CA PHE A 106 4.36 -3.00 -4.24
C PHE A 106 4.06 -2.90 -5.73
N CYS A 107 4.68 -3.72 -6.57
CA CYS A 107 4.35 -3.78 -8.00
C CYS A 107 2.88 -4.16 -8.24
N ASN A 108 2.36 -5.16 -7.52
CA ASN A 108 0.97 -5.60 -7.65
C ASN A 108 -0.03 -4.53 -7.18
N ILE A 109 0.30 -3.74 -6.13
CA ILE A 109 -0.49 -2.58 -5.72
C ILE A 109 -0.61 -1.57 -6.85
N LEU A 110 0.53 -1.20 -7.47
CA LEU A 110 0.55 -0.22 -8.56
C LEU A 110 -0.16 -0.74 -9.81
N SER A 111 0.06 -2.01 -10.15
CA SER A 111 -0.64 -2.66 -11.26
C SER A 111 -2.16 -2.68 -11.07
N LYS A 112 -2.61 -2.94 -9.84
CA LYS A 112 -4.04 -2.88 -9.51
C LYS A 112 -4.58 -1.46 -9.60
N GLY A 113 -3.78 -0.46 -9.22
CA GLY A 113 -4.13 0.95 -9.40
C GLY A 113 -4.35 1.31 -10.88
N ASP A 114 -3.48 0.86 -11.77
CA ASP A 114 -3.63 1.06 -13.21
C ASP A 114 -4.82 0.29 -13.79
N GLU A 115 -5.05 -0.96 -13.36
CA GLU A 115 -6.23 -1.74 -13.75
C GLU A 115 -7.55 -1.03 -13.40
N LEU A 116 -7.56 -0.30 -12.29
CA LEU A 116 -8.70 0.51 -11.83
C LEU A 116 -8.68 1.94 -12.39
N GLU A 117 -7.72 2.28 -13.25
CA GLU A 117 -7.53 3.62 -13.84
C GLU A 117 -7.42 4.74 -12.80
N LEU A 118 -6.76 4.44 -11.66
CA LEU A 118 -6.63 5.41 -10.57
C LEU A 118 -5.55 6.45 -10.86
N SER A 119 -5.81 7.70 -10.46
CA SER A 119 -4.84 8.80 -10.53
C SER A 119 -4.02 8.97 -9.25
N SER A 120 -4.48 8.44 -8.11
CA SER A 120 -3.82 8.62 -6.82
C SER A 120 -4.00 7.43 -5.88
N ILE A 121 -2.91 7.08 -5.14
CA ILE A 121 -2.88 5.96 -4.19
C ILE A 121 -2.06 6.35 -2.96
N SER A 122 -2.59 6.04 -1.77
CA SER A 122 -1.85 6.13 -0.50
C SER A 122 -1.44 4.73 -0.02
N ILE A 123 -0.15 4.55 0.23
CA ILE A 123 0.49 3.25 0.53
C ILE A 123 1.22 3.35 1.87
N PRO A 124 0.91 2.49 2.86
CA PRO A 124 1.63 2.44 4.13
C PRO A 124 2.93 1.64 4.01
N ALA A 125 3.74 1.63 5.06
CA ALA A 125 4.92 0.77 5.14
C ALA A 125 4.53 -0.71 5.30
N VAL A 126 4.15 -1.34 4.19
CA VAL A 126 3.68 -2.74 4.12
C VAL A 126 4.68 -3.68 4.77
N SER A 127 4.19 -4.63 5.55
CA SER A 127 4.97 -5.66 6.27
C SER A 127 5.89 -5.13 7.39
N SER A 128 5.99 -3.81 7.63
CA SER A 128 6.91 -3.24 8.63
C SER A 128 6.36 -3.22 10.06
N GLY A 129 5.10 -3.56 10.26
CA GLY A 129 4.48 -3.70 11.57
C GLY A 129 4.67 -5.12 12.16
N ILE A 130 3.56 -5.80 12.46
CA ILE A 130 3.56 -7.16 13.06
C ILE A 130 4.34 -8.18 12.21
N PHE A 131 4.39 -8.00 10.88
CA PHE A 131 5.13 -8.89 9.99
C PHE A 131 6.66 -8.73 10.07
N GLY A 132 7.15 -7.72 10.77
CA GLY A 132 8.52 -7.60 11.26
C GLY A 132 9.59 -7.24 10.21
N VAL A 133 9.23 -6.83 9.00
CA VAL A 133 10.21 -6.34 8.03
C VAL A 133 10.79 -5.00 8.54
N PRO A 134 12.12 -4.83 8.61
CA PRO A 134 12.71 -3.58 9.06
C PRO A 134 12.23 -2.40 8.23
N LYS A 135 11.86 -1.29 8.89
CA LYS A 135 11.32 -0.09 8.23
C LYS A 135 12.22 0.45 7.12
N ARG A 136 13.55 0.41 7.31
CA ARG A 136 14.53 0.85 6.29
C ARG A 136 14.53 -0.07 5.06
N GLU A 137 14.40 -1.38 5.24
CA GLU A 137 14.30 -2.34 4.13
C GLU A 137 12.96 -2.16 3.38
N CYS A 138 11.88 -1.95 4.13
CA CYS A 138 10.57 -1.65 3.53
C CYS A 138 10.64 -0.39 2.66
N ALA A 139 11.25 0.69 3.16
CA ALA A 139 11.40 1.95 2.42
C ALA A 139 12.23 1.77 1.13
N ARG A 140 13.37 1.07 1.21
CA ARG A 140 14.18 0.78 0.00
C ARG A 140 13.40 -0.01 -1.02
N THR A 141 12.78 -1.10 -0.60
CA THR A 141 11.98 -1.94 -1.50
C THR A 141 10.82 -1.18 -2.13
N PHE A 142 10.18 -0.28 -1.37
CA PHE A 142 9.13 0.60 -1.88
C PHE A 142 9.64 1.51 -3.01
N PHE A 143 10.78 2.21 -2.81
CA PHE A 143 11.32 3.11 -3.83
C PHE A 143 11.83 2.36 -5.06
N GLU A 144 12.48 1.22 -4.88
CA GLU A 144 12.93 0.35 -5.98
C GLU A 144 11.74 -0.09 -6.84
N ALA A 145 10.70 -0.65 -6.20
CA ALA A 145 9.50 -1.09 -6.90
C ALA A 145 8.78 0.06 -7.62
N LEU A 146 8.69 1.23 -6.98
CA LEU A 146 8.06 2.42 -7.55
C LEU A 146 8.77 2.90 -8.81
N LEU A 147 10.10 3.05 -8.76
CA LEU A 147 10.91 3.51 -9.87
C LEU A 147 10.87 2.53 -11.04
N ASP A 148 11.07 1.26 -10.76
CA ASP A 148 11.03 0.21 -11.80
C ASP A 148 9.65 0.09 -12.43
N TYR A 149 8.60 0.17 -11.62
CA TYR A 149 7.22 0.10 -12.12
C TYR A 149 6.94 1.21 -13.13
N PHE A 150 7.22 2.47 -12.79
CA PHE A 150 6.93 3.59 -13.69
C PHE A 150 7.89 3.69 -14.88
N LYS A 151 9.11 3.19 -14.75
CA LYS A 151 10.03 3.03 -15.88
C LYS A 151 9.47 2.06 -16.91
N ASN A 152 8.88 0.95 -16.45
CA ASN A 152 8.33 -0.10 -17.31
C ASN A 152 6.89 0.20 -17.77
N ASN A 153 6.17 1.09 -17.06
CA ASN A 153 4.80 1.48 -17.35
C ASN A 153 4.67 3.01 -17.50
N PRO A 154 5.28 3.61 -18.53
CA PRO A 154 5.28 5.08 -18.70
C PRO A 154 3.86 5.66 -18.88
N ALA A 155 2.92 4.86 -19.42
CA ALA A 155 1.53 5.26 -19.63
C ALA A 155 0.61 5.03 -18.42
N SER A 156 1.18 4.68 -17.23
CA SER A 156 0.40 4.49 -16.01
C SER A 156 -0.50 5.68 -15.71
N SER A 157 -1.74 5.41 -15.30
CA SER A 157 -2.74 6.41 -14.91
C SER A 157 -2.38 7.12 -13.60
N ILE A 158 -1.56 6.48 -12.76
CA ILE A 158 -1.21 6.98 -11.42
C ILE A 158 -0.31 8.21 -11.52
N LYS A 159 -0.77 9.34 -10.98
CA LYS A 159 -0.05 10.62 -10.97
C LYS A 159 0.45 11.01 -9.57
N VAL A 160 -0.28 10.61 -8.53
CA VAL A 160 0.07 10.92 -7.14
C VAL A 160 0.22 9.64 -6.34
N ILE A 161 1.39 9.43 -5.79
CA ILE A 161 1.67 8.35 -4.85
C ILE A 161 1.98 8.97 -3.49
N ARG A 162 1.32 8.50 -2.44
CA ARG A 162 1.63 8.88 -1.07
C ARG A 162 2.20 7.72 -0.27
N ALA A 163 3.42 7.86 0.20
CA ALA A 163 3.93 7.02 1.27
C ALA A 163 3.35 7.56 2.59
N CYS A 164 2.27 6.95 3.06
CA CYS A 164 1.45 7.43 4.18
C CYS A 164 1.69 6.58 5.43
N ASN A 165 2.37 7.14 6.41
CA ASN A 165 2.73 6.44 7.64
C ASN A 165 2.12 7.14 8.85
N ILE A 166 1.59 6.36 9.81
CA ILE A 166 0.95 6.90 11.00
C ILE A 166 1.94 7.52 11.99
N ASP A 167 3.15 6.98 12.07
CA ASP A 167 4.17 7.40 13.04
C ASP A 167 5.32 8.21 12.40
N SER A 168 5.87 9.10 13.21
CA SER A 168 6.95 10.00 12.79
C SER A 168 8.26 9.27 12.49
N GLU A 169 8.55 8.17 13.18
CA GLU A 169 9.78 7.40 12.97
C GLU A 169 9.79 6.77 11.57
N THR A 170 8.70 6.09 11.19
CA THR A 170 8.57 5.48 9.86
C THR A 170 8.62 6.54 8.77
N THR A 171 7.91 7.65 8.96
CA THR A 171 7.91 8.77 8.02
C THR A 171 9.32 9.34 7.81
N ARG A 172 10.07 9.58 8.91
CA ARG A 172 11.45 10.06 8.85
C ARG A 172 12.37 9.07 8.14
N ILE A 173 12.21 7.76 8.39
CA ILE A 173 12.99 6.73 7.69
C ILE A 173 12.74 6.77 6.19
N PHE A 174 11.48 6.89 5.75
CA PHE A 174 11.15 7.03 4.33
C PHE A 174 11.76 8.32 3.74
N GLU A 175 11.72 9.44 4.46
CA GLU A 175 12.37 10.69 4.02
C GLU A 175 13.89 10.59 3.92
N GLU A 176 14.54 9.88 4.86
CA GLU A 176 15.98 9.63 4.83
C GLU A 176 16.37 8.75 3.63
N ILE A 177 15.71 7.59 3.49
CA ILE A 177 16.00 6.61 2.44
C ILE A 177 15.69 7.18 1.05
N SER A 178 14.67 8.03 0.93
CA SER A 178 14.36 8.67 -0.37
C SER A 178 15.53 9.45 -0.95
N LYS A 179 16.46 9.96 -0.14
CA LYS A 179 17.67 10.68 -0.61
C LYS A 179 18.69 9.77 -1.31
N GLU A 180 18.54 8.45 -1.19
CA GLU A 180 19.38 7.47 -1.89
C GLU A 180 18.91 7.26 -3.34
N TYR A 181 17.69 7.71 -3.69
CA TYR A 181 17.03 7.46 -4.98
C TYR A 181 16.69 8.73 -5.77
N PHE A 182 16.62 9.89 -5.08
CA PHE A 182 16.14 11.17 -5.66
C PHE A 182 17.04 12.36 -5.29
#